data_86abe886121bff69d9f08b01d36ed04a
#
_entry.id   86abe886121bff69d9f08b01d36ed04a
#
_cell.length_a   1.000
_cell.length_b   1.000
_cell.length_c   1.000
_cell.angle_alpha   90.00
_cell.angle_beta   90.00
_cell.angle_gamma   90.00
#
_symmetry.space_group_name_H-M   'P 1'
#
loop_
_entity.id
_entity.type
_entity.pdbx_description
1 polymer ?
#
loop_
_entity_poly.entity_id
_entity_poly.type
_entity_poly.pdbx_seq_one_letter_code
_entity_poly.pdbx_strand_id
1 'polypeptide(L)'
;TVLILGTGGTHNTTSAVAKDKGAARVLTVSRHPDPEKGELSYAEAVHSGADIVINTTPAGMYPNVGVCHLDVAAMPGLEAVLDVVYNPDKTELILRAEEAGVPVAVGGLEMLVAQAVYAAEYFLDRKFDDAPAEIRAITAQLRKEQLNVALIGMPSCGKTTIGRALADRL
;
A
#
# COMPACT_ATOMS: atom_id res chain seq x y z
N THR A 1 -14.08 -8.65 8.40
CA THR A 1 -14.25 -8.85 6.95
C THR A 1 -13.09 -8.25 6.20
N VAL A 2 -12.48 -8.99 5.29
CA VAL A 2 -11.40 -8.52 4.40
C VAL A 2 -11.96 -8.35 2.99
N LEU A 3 -11.74 -7.19 2.39
CA LEU A 3 -12.12 -6.85 1.03
C LEU A 3 -10.86 -6.80 0.16
N ILE A 4 -10.78 -7.62 -0.88
CA ILE A 4 -9.64 -7.69 -1.78
C ILE A 4 -10.02 -7.12 -3.14
N LEU A 5 -9.31 -6.09 -3.57
CA LEU A 5 -9.50 -5.48 -4.88
C LEU A 5 -8.69 -6.21 -5.94
N GLY A 6 -9.36 -6.72 -6.97
CA GLY A 6 -8.75 -7.45 -8.09
C GLY A 6 -8.92 -8.96 -8.01
N THR A 7 -8.69 -9.63 -9.14
CA THR A 7 -8.88 -11.08 -9.34
C THR A 7 -7.64 -11.77 -9.94
N GLY A 8 -6.48 -11.10 -9.89
CA GLY A 8 -5.22 -11.59 -10.45
C GLY A 8 -4.48 -12.60 -9.55
N GLY A 9 -3.24 -12.93 -9.92
CA GLY A 9 -2.41 -13.88 -9.16
C GLY A 9 -2.19 -13.47 -7.70
N THR A 10 -1.93 -12.20 -7.45
CA THR A 10 -1.73 -11.66 -6.09
C THR A 10 -2.99 -11.80 -5.23
N HIS A 11 -4.19 -11.68 -5.82
CA HIS A 11 -5.45 -11.92 -5.13
C HIS A 11 -5.50 -13.30 -4.49
N ASN A 12 -5.09 -14.35 -5.21
CA ASN A 12 -5.15 -15.73 -4.70
C ASN A 12 -4.27 -15.88 -3.45
N THR A 13 -3.05 -15.36 -3.48
CA THR A 13 -2.13 -15.36 -2.33
C THR A 13 -2.72 -14.57 -1.17
N THR A 14 -3.22 -13.37 -1.43
CA THR A 14 -3.82 -12.50 -0.41
C THR A 14 -5.05 -13.15 0.23
N SER A 15 -5.91 -13.77 -0.58
CA SER A 15 -7.10 -14.48 -0.08
C SER A 15 -6.72 -15.68 0.80
N ALA A 16 -5.71 -16.45 0.39
CA ALA A 16 -5.21 -17.56 1.20
C ALA A 16 -4.66 -17.07 2.55
N VAL A 17 -3.82 -16.03 2.54
CA VAL A 17 -3.25 -15.44 3.76
C VAL A 17 -4.34 -14.87 4.66
N ALA A 18 -5.33 -14.15 4.10
CA ALA A 18 -6.43 -13.60 4.89
C ALA A 18 -7.23 -14.70 5.62
N LYS A 19 -7.50 -15.82 4.94
CA LYS A 19 -8.17 -16.99 5.54
C LYS A 19 -7.31 -17.66 6.61
N ASP A 20 -6.02 -17.85 6.34
CA ASP A 20 -5.07 -18.43 7.30
C ASP A 20 -4.94 -17.57 8.58
N LYS A 21 -5.00 -16.24 8.43
CA LYS A 21 -5.05 -15.29 9.55
C LYS A 21 -6.40 -15.17 10.24
N GLY A 22 -7.38 -16.00 9.88
CA GLY A 22 -8.67 -16.08 10.57
C GLY A 22 -9.71 -15.05 10.12
N ALA A 23 -9.60 -14.50 8.91
CA ALA A 23 -10.65 -13.62 8.38
C ALA A 23 -11.99 -14.36 8.31
N ALA A 24 -13.01 -13.86 9.01
CA ALA A 24 -14.34 -14.47 9.02
C ALA A 24 -15.02 -14.43 7.64
N ARG A 25 -14.74 -13.38 6.86
CA ARG A 25 -15.23 -13.22 5.49
C ARG A 25 -14.13 -12.62 4.63
N VAL A 26 -13.96 -13.15 3.43
CA VAL A 26 -13.10 -12.58 2.38
C VAL A 26 -13.96 -12.30 1.17
N LEU A 27 -14.03 -11.04 0.76
CA LEU A 27 -14.84 -10.56 -0.36
C LEU A 27 -13.89 -10.10 -1.47
N THR A 28 -14.29 -10.34 -2.70
CA THR A 28 -13.52 -9.96 -3.90
C THR A 28 -14.24 -8.86 -4.65
N VAL A 29 -13.48 -7.84 -5.07
CA VAL A 29 -13.99 -6.72 -5.88
C VAL A 29 -13.35 -6.74 -7.26
N SER A 30 -14.18 -6.62 -8.28
CA SER A 30 -13.75 -6.57 -9.67
C SER A 30 -14.38 -5.39 -10.42
N ARG A 31 -13.71 -4.90 -11.47
CA ARG A 31 -14.29 -3.93 -12.41
C ARG A 31 -15.40 -4.54 -13.26
N HIS A 32 -15.31 -5.86 -13.46
CA HIS A 32 -16.30 -6.65 -14.18
C HIS A 32 -16.65 -7.83 -13.28
N PRO A 33 -17.49 -7.61 -12.24
CA PRO A 33 -17.80 -8.61 -11.26
C PRO A 33 -18.53 -9.81 -11.88
N ASP A 34 -18.12 -11.01 -11.46
CA ASP A 34 -18.77 -12.26 -11.79
C ASP A 34 -19.72 -12.65 -10.65
N PRO A 35 -21.06 -12.53 -10.83
CA PRO A 35 -22.01 -12.84 -9.77
C PRO A 35 -22.01 -14.31 -9.36
N GLU A 36 -21.64 -15.22 -10.26
CA GLU A 36 -21.57 -16.66 -9.96
C GLU A 36 -20.42 -16.96 -8.97
N LYS A 37 -19.37 -16.13 -8.96
CA LYS A 37 -18.24 -16.20 -8.02
C LYS A 37 -18.46 -15.37 -6.75
N GLY A 38 -19.58 -14.63 -6.66
CA GLY A 38 -19.85 -13.73 -5.54
C GLY A 38 -18.93 -12.50 -5.52
N GLU A 39 -18.44 -12.08 -6.68
CA GLU A 39 -17.63 -10.88 -6.81
C GLU A 39 -18.51 -9.62 -6.69
N LEU A 40 -17.99 -8.58 -6.04
CA LEU A 40 -18.64 -7.29 -5.87
C LEU A 40 -18.11 -6.27 -6.89
N SER A 41 -18.97 -5.35 -7.28
CA SER A 41 -18.55 -4.10 -7.92
C SER A 41 -17.93 -3.13 -6.90
N TYR A 42 -17.21 -2.10 -7.36
CA TYR A 42 -16.69 -1.05 -6.48
C TYR A 42 -17.80 -0.27 -5.76
N ALA A 43 -18.98 -0.12 -6.37
CA ALA A 43 -20.13 0.53 -5.74
C ALA A 43 -20.70 -0.30 -4.59
N GLU A 44 -20.79 -1.61 -4.74
CA GLU A 44 -21.26 -2.53 -3.70
C GLU A 44 -20.23 -2.68 -2.58
N ALA A 45 -18.93 -2.61 -2.93
CA ALA A 45 -17.81 -2.73 -2.02
C ALA A 45 -17.85 -1.70 -0.88
N VAL A 46 -18.28 -0.47 -1.15
CA VAL A 46 -18.40 0.61 -0.15
C VAL A 46 -19.37 0.23 0.97
N HIS A 47 -20.38 -0.58 0.66
CA HIS A 47 -21.41 -1.02 1.62
C HIS A 47 -21.15 -2.43 2.18
N SER A 48 -19.97 -3.00 1.93
CA SER A 48 -19.63 -4.38 2.33
C SER A 48 -19.47 -4.58 3.84
N GLY A 49 -19.26 -3.51 4.62
CA GLY A 49 -18.89 -3.57 6.03
C GLY A 49 -17.50 -4.20 6.24
N ALA A 50 -16.57 -3.92 5.34
CA ALA A 50 -15.21 -4.42 5.47
C ALA A 50 -14.43 -3.66 6.53
N ASP A 51 -13.65 -4.41 7.33
CA ASP A 51 -12.73 -3.87 8.32
C ASP A 51 -11.36 -3.58 7.67
N ILE A 52 -10.99 -4.37 6.66
CA ILE A 52 -9.70 -4.29 5.98
C ILE A 52 -9.92 -4.29 4.47
N VAL A 53 -9.28 -3.37 3.78
CA VAL A 53 -9.17 -3.33 2.32
C VAL A 53 -7.75 -3.65 1.89
N ILE A 54 -7.59 -4.54 0.90
CA ILE A 54 -6.29 -4.88 0.31
C ILE A 54 -6.37 -4.69 -1.19
N ASN A 55 -5.62 -3.73 -1.72
CA ASN A 55 -5.50 -3.56 -3.18
C ASN A 55 -4.47 -4.53 -3.74
N THR A 56 -4.91 -5.42 -4.62
CA THR A 56 -4.04 -6.33 -5.39
C THR A 56 -4.06 -6.03 -6.89
N THR A 57 -4.58 -4.86 -7.26
CA THR A 57 -4.62 -4.38 -8.64
C THR A 57 -3.44 -3.43 -8.93
N PRO A 58 -3.13 -3.16 -10.20
CA PRO A 58 -2.15 -2.15 -10.57
C PRO A 58 -2.70 -0.71 -10.51
N ALA A 59 -3.91 -0.47 -9.99
CA ALA A 59 -4.48 0.87 -9.87
C ALA A 59 -3.60 1.73 -8.95
N GLY A 60 -3.26 2.93 -9.39
CA GLY A 60 -2.36 3.83 -8.66
C GLY A 60 -0.87 3.59 -8.88
N MET A 61 -0.48 2.54 -9.60
CA MET A 61 0.91 2.27 -9.96
C MET A 61 1.39 3.22 -11.08
N TYR A 62 2.65 3.65 -11.01
CA TYR A 62 3.27 4.43 -12.08
C TYR A 62 3.12 3.71 -13.45
N PRO A 63 2.80 4.42 -14.54
CA PRO A 63 2.63 5.88 -14.66
C PRO A 63 1.23 6.42 -14.28
N ASN A 64 0.26 5.58 -13.96
CA ASN A 64 -1.14 5.96 -13.72
C ASN A 64 -1.41 6.24 -12.21
N VAL A 65 -0.58 7.07 -11.60
CA VAL A 65 -0.51 7.28 -10.14
C VAL A 65 -1.78 7.86 -9.50
N GLY A 66 -2.62 8.59 -10.25
CA GLY A 66 -3.86 9.20 -9.71
C GLY A 66 -5.09 8.28 -9.75
N VAL A 67 -4.93 6.99 -10.12
CA VAL A 67 -6.08 6.09 -10.28
C VAL A 67 -6.43 5.45 -8.94
N CYS A 68 -7.65 5.73 -8.46
CA CYS A 68 -8.27 5.07 -7.31
C CYS A 68 -9.74 4.79 -7.64
N HIS A 69 -10.17 3.53 -7.55
CA HIS A 69 -11.54 3.12 -7.90
C HIS A 69 -12.45 2.97 -6.69
N LEU A 70 -11.90 2.86 -5.48
CA LEU A 70 -12.67 2.68 -4.25
C LEU A 70 -12.72 3.97 -3.44
N ASP A 71 -13.92 4.37 -3.06
CA ASP A 71 -14.13 5.49 -2.13
C ASP A 71 -14.05 4.99 -0.69
N VAL A 72 -12.83 5.01 -0.13
CA VAL A 72 -12.59 4.58 1.26
C VAL A 72 -13.17 5.55 2.29
N ALA A 73 -13.37 6.82 1.94
CA ALA A 73 -13.99 7.80 2.84
C ALA A 73 -15.47 7.48 3.12
N ALA A 74 -16.12 6.78 2.20
CA ALA A 74 -17.51 6.33 2.35
C ALA A 74 -17.64 4.97 3.08
N MET A 75 -16.55 4.42 3.64
CA MET A 75 -16.52 3.12 4.32
C MET A 75 -16.38 3.28 5.83
N PRO A 76 -17.48 3.45 6.58
CA PRO A 76 -17.42 3.62 8.02
C PRO A 76 -16.89 2.35 8.71
N GLY A 77 -16.02 2.53 9.69
CA GLY A 77 -15.46 1.42 10.45
C GLY A 77 -14.28 0.71 9.80
N LEU A 78 -13.74 1.26 8.70
CA LEU A 78 -12.54 0.72 8.06
C LEU A 78 -11.33 0.92 8.98
N GLU A 79 -10.65 -0.18 9.34
CA GLU A 79 -9.52 -0.20 10.26
C GLU A 79 -8.17 -0.20 9.54
N ALA A 80 -8.11 -0.81 8.35
CA ALA A 80 -6.86 -0.89 7.59
C ALA A 80 -7.07 -0.85 6.08
N VAL A 81 -6.13 -0.18 5.39
CA VAL A 81 -5.95 -0.20 3.93
C VAL A 81 -4.53 -0.61 3.62
N LEU A 82 -4.37 -1.69 2.89
CA LEU A 82 -3.09 -2.21 2.44
C LEU A 82 -3.04 -2.17 0.91
N ASP A 83 -1.91 -1.76 0.35
CA ASP A 83 -1.71 -1.73 -1.09
C ASP A 83 -0.47 -2.53 -1.47
N VAL A 84 -0.56 -3.43 -2.44
CA VAL A 84 0.62 -4.15 -2.94
C VAL A 84 1.47 -3.31 -3.88
N VAL A 85 0.96 -2.18 -4.35
CA VAL A 85 1.71 -1.23 -5.16
C VAL A 85 2.78 -0.56 -4.30
N TYR A 86 4.03 -0.56 -4.80
CA TYR A 86 5.20 0.02 -4.12
C TYR A 86 5.78 1.24 -4.84
N ASN A 87 5.33 1.53 -6.05
CA ASN A 87 5.74 2.71 -6.82
C ASN A 87 4.51 3.41 -7.42
N PRO A 88 4.11 4.55 -6.87
CA PRO A 88 4.72 5.32 -5.77
C PRO A 88 4.61 4.61 -4.40
N ASP A 89 5.40 5.05 -3.39
CA ASP A 89 5.32 4.55 -1.99
C ASP A 89 3.93 4.79 -1.37
N LYS A 90 3.29 5.92 -1.73
CA LYS A 90 1.89 6.22 -1.39
C LYS A 90 1.07 6.36 -2.66
N THR A 91 0.19 5.41 -2.89
CA THR A 91 -0.82 5.49 -3.96
C THR A 91 -1.96 6.43 -3.57
N GLU A 92 -2.76 6.83 -4.55
CA GLU A 92 -3.98 7.62 -4.30
C GLU A 92 -4.91 6.93 -3.28
N LEU A 93 -4.99 5.60 -3.29
CA LEU A 93 -5.76 4.82 -2.31
C LEU A 93 -5.24 5.02 -0.89
N ILE A 94 -3.92 4.95 -0.69
CA ILE A 94 -3.28 5.17 0.61
C ILE A 94 -3.47 6.61 1.09
N LEU A 95 -3.29 7.60 0.22
CA LEU A 95 -3.50 9.00 0.57
C LEU A 95 -4.93 9.28 1.02
N ARG A 96 -5.93 8.76 0.30
CA ARG A 96 -7.35 8.90 0.69
C ARG A 96 -7.67 8.18 2.00
N ALA A 97 -7.05 7.04 2.26
CA ALA A 97 -7.22 6.33 3.53
C ALA A 97 -6.65 7.16 4.70
N GLU A 98 -5.46 7.76 4.53
CA GLU A 98 -4.87 8.66 5.53
C GLU A 98 -5.76 9.90 5.77
N GLU A 99 -6.26 10.54 4.70
CA GLU A 99 -7.16 11.69 4.78
C GLU A 99 -8.50 11.35 5.46
N ALA A 100 -9.02 10.14 5.22
CA ALA A 100 -10.23 9.64 5.87
C ALA A 100 -10.00 9.22 7.34
N GLY A 101 -8.76 9.26 7.83
CA GLY A 101 -8.42 8.90 9.21
C GLY A 101 -8.42 7.39 9.47
N VAL A 102 -8.22 6.55 8.45
CA VAL A 102 -8.08 5.11 8.62
C VAL A 102 -6.85 4.82 9.48
N PRO A 103 -6.96 4.04 10.57
CA PRO A 103 -5.87 3.84 11.54
C PRO A 103 -4.59 3.26 10.93
N VAL A 104 -4.72 2.38 9.92
CA VAL A 104 -3.59 1.73 9.24
C VAL A 104 -3.72 1.92 7.73
N ALA A 105 -2.77 2.63 7.12
CA ALA A 105 -2.68 2.79 5.67
C ALA A 105 -1.24 2.52 5.22
N VAL A 106 -1.01 1.41 4.49
CA VAL A 106 0.35 0.90 4.20
C VAL A 106 0.48 0.51 2.73
N GLY A 107 1.48 1.06 2.05
CA GLY A 107 1.89 0.70 0.68
C GLY A 107 2.79 -0.54 0.62
N GLY A 108 3.08 -1.00 -0.61
CA GLY A 108 3.74 -2.27 -0.87
C GLY A 108 5.27 -2.29 -0.70
N LEU A 109 5.92 -1.17 -0.37
CA LEU A 109 7.38 -1.10 -0.34
C LEU A 109 8.00 -2.06 0.69
N GLU A 110 7.43 -2.13 1.89
CA GLU A 110 7.93 -3.05 2.94
C GLU A 110 7.75 -4.52 2.54
N MET A 111 6.64 -4.85 1.87
CA MET A 111 6.42 -6.19 1.31
C MET A 111 7.48 -6.54 0.25
N LEU A 112 7.83 -5.59 -0.63
CA LEU A 112 8.88 -5.76 -1.63
C LEU A 112 10.24 -6.03 -0.98
N VAL A 113 10.60 -5.26 0.05
CA VAL A 113 11.86 -5.45 0.80
C VAL A 113 11.85 -6.79 1.54
N ALA A 114 10.74 -7.13 2.20
CA ALA A 114 10.61 -8.38 2.96
C ALA A 114 10.84 -9.61 2.08
N GLN A 115 10.24 -9.66 0.88
CA GLN A 115 10.47 -10.76 -0.03
C GLN A 115 11.95 -10.90 -0.44
N ALA A 116 12.66 -9.76 -0.63
CA ALA A 116 14.08 -9.78 -0.99
C ALA A 116 14.95 -10.28 0.17
N VAL A 117 14.68 -9.83 1.40
CA VAL A 117 15.40 -10.28 2.60
C VAL A 117 15.20 -11.78 2.83
N TYR A 118 13.98 -12.27 2.80
CA TYR A 118 13.72 -13.71 2.97
C TYR A 118 14.23 -14.55 1.80
N ALA A 119 14.22 -14.03 0.57
CA ALA A 119 14.84 -14.69 -0.57
C ALA A 119 16.36 -14.79 -0.38
N ALA A 120 17.02 -13.73 0.11
CA ALA A 120 18.44 -13.75 0.39
C ALA A 120 18.81 -14.80 1.47
N GLU A 121 18.02 -14.92 2.54
CA GLU A 121 18.19 -16.01 3.51
C GLU A 121 18.16 -17.38 2.86
N TYR A 122 17.20 -17.60 1.97
CA TYR A 122 17.03 -18.87 1.28
C TYR A 122 18.19 -19.18 0.32
N PHE A 123 18.60 -18.19 -0.51
CA PHE A 123 19.66 -18.39 -1.49
C PHE A 123 21.06 -18.48 -0.89
N LEU A 124 21.29 -17.82 0.25
CA LEU A 124 22.58 -17.83 0.94
C LEU A 124 22.69 -18.93 2.00
N ASP A 125 21.62 -19.74 2.18
CA ASP A 125 21.51 -20.76 3.23
C ASP A 125 21.93 -20.22 4.61
N ARG A 126 21.45 -19.02 4.93
CA ARG A 126 21.77 -18.35 6.19
C ARG A 126 20.60 -17.51 6.66
N LYS A 127 20.44 -17.41 7.98
CA LYS A 127 19.40 -16.56 8.58
C LYS A 127 20.00 -15.22 9.02
N PHE A 128 19.22 -14.15 8.91
CA PHE A 128 19.53 -12.90 9.57
C PHE A 128 19.12 -13.00 11.04
N ASP A 129 19.90 -12.39 11.93
CA ASP A 129 19.62 -12.42 13.38
C ASP A 129 18.29 -11.73 13.71
N ASP A 130 17.94 -10.65 12.99
CA ASP A 130 16.66 -9.94 13.09
C ASP A 130 16.21 -9.50 11.70
N ALA A 131 15.63 -10.42 10.90
CA ALA A 131 15.13 -10.10 9.57
C ALA A 131 14.07 -8.97 9.59
N PRO A 132 13.14 -8.88 10.54
CA PRO A 132 12.23 -7.73 10.64
C PRO A 132 12.94 -6.38 10.85
N ALA A 133 14.03 -6.31 11.62
CA ALA A 133 14.80 -5.08 11.78
C ALA A 133 15.51 -4.69 10.49
N GLU A 134 16.11 -5.65 9.78
CA GLU A 134 16.72 -5.43 8.46
C GLU A 134 15.70 -4.91 7.44
N ILE A 135 14.52 -5.51 7.38
CA ILE A 135 13.43 -5.06 6.50
C ILE A 135 13.08 -3.60 6.79
N ARG A 136 12.88 -3.23 8.06
CA ARG A 136 12.56 -1.85 8.44
C ARG A 136 13.68 -0.88 8.08
N ALA A 137 14.94 -1.24 8.33
CA ALA A 137 16.10 -0.40 8.03
C ALA A 137 16.25 -0.15 6.54
N ILE A 138 16.17 -1.19 5.71
CA ILE A 138 16.24 -1.09 4.24
C ILE A 138 15.06 -0.27 3.69
N THR A 139 13.85 -0.52 4.19
CA THR A 139 12.67 0.24 3.77
C THR A 139 12.80 1.72 4.09
N ALA A 140 13.29 2.07 5.28
CA ALA A 140 13.53 3.46 5.67
C ALA A 140 14.59 4.14 4.81
N GLN A 141 15.67 3.42 4.48
CA GLN A 141 16.71 3.92 3.59
C GLN A 141 16.18 4.18 2.18
N LEU A 142 15.43 3.24 1.59
CA LEU A 142 14.83 3.39 0.27
C LEU A 142 13.86 4.57 0.22
N ARG A 143 13.04 4.77 1.25
CA ARG A 143 12.16 5.95 1.36
C ARG A 143 12.96 7.25 1.37
N LYS A 144 14.06 7.29 2.09
CA LYS A 144 14.95 8.45 2.15
C LYS A 144 15.58 8.74 0.79
N GLU A 145 16.07 7.72 0.08
CA GLU A 145 16.69 7.85 -1.24
C GLU A 145 15.69 8.29 -2.33
N GLN A 146 14.41 7.94 -2.17
CA GLN A 146 13.35 8.32 -3.10
C GLN A 146 12.69 9.66 -2.77
N LEU A 147 13.08 10.28 -1.64
CA LEU A 147 12.48 11.55 -1.20
C LEU A 147 12.90 12.70 -2.13
N ASN A 148 11.90 13.33 -2.75
CA ASN A 148 12.07 14.54 -3.52
C ASN A 148 11.42 15.71 -2.78
N VAL A 149 12.21 16.72 -2.41
CA VAL A 149 11.72 17.90 -1.71
C VAL A 149 11.64 19.09 -2.66
N ALA A 150 10.44 19.61 -2.89
CA ALA A 150 10.19 20.79 -3.67
C ALA A 150 9.91 22.01 -2.75
N LEU A 151 10.74 23.04 -2.82
CA LEU A 151 10.54 24.27 -2.07
C LEU A 151 9.74 25.27 -2.91
N ILE A 152 8.52 25.55 -2.49
CA ILE A 152 7.60 26.48 -3.15
C ILE A 152 7.53 27.78 -2.34
N GLY A 153 7.43 28.90 -3.02
CA GLY A 153 7.26 30.21 -2.36
C GLY A 153 7.61 31.38 -3.27
N MET A 154 7.35 32.60 -2.80
CA MET A 154 7.61 33.84 -3.52
C MET A 154 9.11 34.05 -3.81
N PRO A 155 9.49 34.87 -4.81
CA PRO A 155 10.88 35.29 -5.01
C PRO A 155 11.48 35.85 -3.71
N SER A 156 12.76 35.63 -3.48
CA SER A 156 13.53 36.14 -2.32
C SER A 156 13.11 35.64 -0.94
N CYS A 157 12.24 34.63 -0.79
CA CYS A 157 11.83 34.09 0.50
C CYS A 157 12.81 33.06 1.12
N GLY A 158 14.06 33.02 0.65
CA GLY A 158 15.10 32.15 1.26
C GLY A 158 15.10 30.69 0.81
N LYS A 159 14.33 30.31 -0.21
CA LYS A 159 14.26 28.90 -0.71
C LYS A 159 15.63 28.28 -0.96
N THR A 160 16.53 29.01 -1.63
CA THR A 160 17.87 28.51 -1.96
C THR A 160 18.71 28.25 -0.70
N THR A 161 18.62 29.13 0.28
CA THR A 161 19.35 28.99 1.55
C THR A 161 18.85 27.78 2.34
N ILE A 162 17.52 27.67 2.47
CA ILE A 162 16.89 26.55 3.15
C ILE A 162 17.15 25.24 2.38
N GLY A 163 17.06 25.27 1.04
CA GLY A 163 17.28 24.08 0.20
C GLY A 163 18.69 23.53 0.33
N ARG A 164 19.71 24.40 0.37
CA ARG A 164 21.10 23.96 0.60
C ARG A 164 21.27 23.35 1.99
N ALA A 165 20.80 24.02 3.04
CA ALA A 165 20.89 23.51 4.41
C ALA A 165 20.11 22.19 4.60
N LEU A 166 19.02 21.98 3.86
CA LEU A 166 18.28 20.72 3.86
C LEU A 166 19.03 19.61 3.13
N ALA A 167 19.59 19.91 1.95
CA ALA A 167 20.38 18.94 1.17
C ALA A 167 21.62 18.43 1.92
N ASP A 168 22.24 19.28 2.77
CA ASP A 168 23.38 18.89 3.61
C ASP A 168 22.99 17.94 4.77
N ARG A 169 21.67 17.79 5.05
CA ARG A 169 21.15 16.96 6.16
C ARG A 169 20.44 15.68 5.71
N LEU A 170 20.04 15.60 4.44
CA LEU A 170 19.41 14.42 3.84
C LEU A 170 20.43 13.42 3.32
#